data_71ab788a1ffcca52f6015f8728d71945
#
_entry.id   71ab788a1ffcca52f6015f8728d71945
#
_cell.length_a   1.000
_cell.length_b   1.000
_cell.length_c   1.000
_cell.angle_alpha   90.00
_cell.angle_beta   90.00
_cell.angle_gamma   90.00
#
_symmetry.space_group_name_H-M   'P 1'
#
loop_
_entity.id
_entity.type
_entity.pdbx_description
1 polymer ?
#
loop_
_entity_poly.entity_id
_entity_poly.type
_entity_poly.pdbx_seq_one_letter_code
_entity_poly.pdbx_strand_id
1 'polypeptide(L)'
;MTDEERDRDRKMKLRLWEDLPDMLLEWEGRWRKMLDATDGRIWEYVSDVAGSPDRHNLYEILGVARFFMLLGRYGWNRKRVRRFFRFYEMLRFNGANGRTRYRLTPVQCFQFGNIFGFDDDNGLRLIRTAYLFVPRKFSKTTSAASLAVHDLFFGDNNSQAYVGANSYQQAKICFDEIRNIVMDIDRSGRHTKVNRELICFTDGSRDSKAECLAANARTRDGLNASLVIMDEYAQARNTATASGADLKNVLTSSMGTRREPLTVVISTASDVVDGPFAHELEGARAVLRGELENDRIFASIFQPDVDDREDDPATWRKVQPHLGITVQPGYYAEAYKEAQLSAENMLTFRTKLLNIFCVNEARAWLDSECITQATLHVDPDRLPARYDSTIAIDLSVRDDFSAVTQGIYDRDRRRFLYRTWYFMPEVAVDTHPNRNLYRRWAQRGWLELTPGEVIDYRAVVARILSLNGPTRTIAIGYDPAKSREVINMLTAAGAGPVIRGVPQRYLDFTSACESFEVGIRTGKIFIDDNPINAYCFANATLDEDCMRNKKPIKKYQNGKIDGVITMLMSHKLFAEAWQNPL
;
A
#
# COMPACT_ATOMS: atom_id res chain seq x y z
N MET A 1 -2.89 -6.21 7.67
CA MET A 1 -4.23 -6.50 8.21
C MET A 1 -4.07 -6.99 9.65
N THR A 2 -4.78 -6.42 10.61
CA THR A 2 -4.75 -6.84 12.03
C THR A 2 -5.59 -8.10 12.24
N ASP A 3 -5.42 -8.79 13.40
CA ASP A 3 -6.24 -9.97 13.71
C ASP A 3 -7.73 -9.62 13.86
N GLU A 4 -8.05 -8.41 14.33
CA GLU A 4 -9.42 -7.89 14.39
C GLU A 4 -10.02 -7.69 12.97
N GLU A 5 -9.25 -7.16 12.04
CA GLU A 5 -9.66 -7.01 10.64
C GLU A 5 -9.87 -8.38 9.97
N ARG A 6 -9.03 -9.35 10.28
CA ARG A 6 -9.16 -10.73 9.81
C ARG A 6 -10.44 -11.41 10.32
N ASP A 7 -10.69 -11.30 11.63
CA ASP A 7 -11.89 -11.89 12.24
C ASP A 7 -13.18 -11.23 11.74
N ARG A 8 -13.17 -9.92 11.55
CA ARG A 8 -14.29 -9.17 10.94
C ARG A 8 -14.59 -9.68 9.52
N ASP A 9 -13.57 -9.75 8.66
CA ASP A 9 -13.73 -10.15 7.26
C ASP A 9 -14.21 -11.61 7.16
N ARG A 10 -13.71 -12.49 8.03
CA ARG A 10 -14.18 -13.89 8.15
C ARG A 10 -15.66 -13.97 8.53
N LYS A 11 -16.07 -13.27 9.61
CA LYS A 11 -17.47 -13.25 10.07
C LYS A 11 -18.39 -12.65 9.03
N MET A 12 -17.96 -11.60 8.34
CA MET A 12 -18.73 -10.97 7.26
C MET A 12 -18.94 -11.93 6.10
N LYS A 13 -17.89 -12.66 5.67
CA LYS A 13 -18.00 -13.64 4.60
C LYS A 13 -18.95 -14.78 4.95
N LEU A 14 -18.86 -15.33 6.14
CA LEU A 14 -19.74 -16.42 6.61
C LEU A 14 -21.21 -15.98 6.62
N ARG A 15 -21.50 -14.79 7.14
CA ARG A 15 -22.87 -14.26 7.14
C ARG A 15 -23.42 -14.07 5.73
N LEU A 16 -22.65 -13.44 4.85
CA LEU A 16 -23.07 -13.26 3.45
C LEU A 16 -23.30 -14.60 2.74
N TRP A 17 -22.48 -15.60 3.04
CA TRP A 17 -22.64 -16.94 2.46
C TRP A 17 -23.99 -17.58 2.79
N GLU A 18 -24.49 -17.39 4.00
CA GLU A 18 -25.82 -17.86 4.42
C GLU A 18 -26.95 -17.11 3.69
N ASP A 19 -26.80 -15.81 3.46
CA ASP A 19 -27.82 -14.95 2.85
C ASP A 19 -27.86 -15.02 1.30
N LEU A 20 -26.73 -15.36 0.65
CA LEU A 20 -26.58 -15.32 -0.81
C LEU A 20 -27.60 -16.15 -1.62
N PRO A 21 -27.99 -17.38 -1.21
CA PRO A 21 -28.98 -18.15 -1.97
C PRO A 21 -30.33 -17.43 -2.11
N ASP A 22 -30.84 -16.85 -1.03
CA ASP A 22 -32.10 -16.10 -1.01
C ASP A 22 -31.97 -14.80 -1.81
N MET A 23 -30.86 -14.09 -1.64
CA MET A 23 -30.54 -12.87 -2.40
C MET A 23 -30.48 -13.17 -3.91
N LEU A 24 -29.86 -14.28 -4.31
CA LEU A 24 -29.76 -14.68 -5.72
C LEU A 24 -31.13 -14.92 -6.34
N LEU A 25 -32.05 -15.58 -5.63
CA LEU A 25 -33.42 -15.82 -6.08
C LEU A 25 -34.17 -14.49 -6.29
N GLU A 26 -34.06 -13.55 -5.35
CA GLU A 26 -34.64 -12.21 -5.47
C GLU A 26 -34.06 -11.48 -6.68
N TRP A 27 -32.73 -11.48 -6.84
CA TRP A 27 -32.06 -10.78 -7.94
C TRP A 27 -32.40 -11.38 -9.29
N GLU A 28 -32.51 -12.71 -9.39
CA GLU A 28 -32.93 -13.40 -10.60
C GLU A 28 -34.34 -12.96 -11.05
N GLY A 29 -35.29 -12.99 -10.14
CA GLY A 29 -36.66 -12.57 -10.42
C GLY A 29 -36.79 -11.11 -10.85
N ARG A 30 -35.99 -10.22 -10.24
CA ARG A 30 -36.11 -8.78 -10.43
C ARG A 30 -35.25 -8.23 -11.56
N TRP A 31 -34.02 -8.73 -11.74
CA TRP A 31 -33.01 -8.05 -12.56
C TRP A 31 -32.48 -8.86 -13.76
N ARG A 32 -32.56 -10.18 -13.73
CA ARG A 32 -32.01 -11.07 -14.78
C ARG A 32 -32.44 -10.63 -16.19
N LYS A 33 -33.73 -10.47 -16.43
CA LYS A 33 -34.25 -10.09 -17.75
C LYS A 33 -33.66 -8.78 -18.27
N MET A 34 -33.44 -7.81 -17.40
CA MET A 34 -32.84 -6.53 -17.76
C MET A 34 -31.35 -6.66 -18.07
N LEU A 35 -30.63 -7.46 -17.28
CA LEU A 35 -29.19 -7.70 -17.46
C LEU A 35 -28.94 -8.52 -18.72
N ASP A 36 -29.71 -9.60 -18.96
CA ASP A 36 -29.64 -10.39 -20.19
C ASP A 36 -29.94 -9.53 -21.43
N ALA A 37 -30.91 -8.64 -21.34
CA ALA A 37 -31.20 -7.69 -22.42
C ALA A 37 -30.10 -6.62 -22.59
N THR A 38 -29.22 -6.43 -21.63
CA THR A 38 -28.02 -5.59 -21.73
C THR A 38 -26.88 -6.40 -22.35
N ASP A 39 -26.41 -7.40 -21.63
CA ASP A 39 -25.44 -8.44 -22.03
C ASP A 39 -25.48 -9.56 -20.99
N GLY A 40 -25.81 -10.78 -21.41
CA GLY A 40 -25.98 -11.94 -20.51
C GLY A 40 -24.75 -12.30 -19.69
N ARG A 41 -23.54 -11.88 -20.14
CA ARG A 41 -22.29 -12.12 -19.42
C ARG A 41 -22.23 -11.38 -18.06
N ILE A 42 -22.99 -10.28 -17.90
CA ILE A 42 -23.10 -9.62 -16.59
C ILE A 42 -23.84 -10.55 -15.63
N TRP A 43 -24.95 -11.13 -16.06
CA TRP A 43 -25.70 -12.10 -15.25
C TRP A 43 -24.87 -13.36 -14.97
N GLU A 44 -24.18 -13.87 -15.98
CA GLU A 44 -23.29 -15.02 -15.84
C GLU A 44 -22.28 -14.83 -14.69
N TYR A 45 -21.60 -13.66 -14.63
CA TYR A 45 -20.66 -13.36 -13.56
C TYR A 45 -21.33 -13.26 -12.18
N VAL A 46 -22.39 -12.47 -12.06
CA VAL A 46 -23.02 -12.23 -10.76
C VAL A 46 -23.69 -13.49 -10.20
N SER A 47 -24.23 -14.36 -11.08
CA SER A 47 -24.83 -15.63 -10.68
C SER A 47 -23.76 -16.68 -10.30
N ASP A 48 -22.58 -16.67 -10.92
CA ASP A 48 -21.45 -17.52 -10.51
C ASP A 48 -20.93 -17.11 -9.13
N VAL A 49 -20.74 -15.80 -8.90
CA VAL A 49 -20.27 -15.29 -7.59
C VAL A 49 -21.26 -15.63 -6.47
N ALA A 50 -22.55 -15.43 -6.70
CA ALA A 50 -23.57 -15.70 -5.68
C ALA A 50 -23.88 -17.19 -5.50
N GLY A 51 -23.79 -17.97 -6.58
CA GLY A 51 -24.09 -19.42 -6.56
C GLY A 51 -22.90 -20.30 -6.14
N SER A 52 -21.69 -19.77 -6.12
CA SER A 52 -20.46 -20.50 -5.76
C SER A 52 -19.50 -19.64 -4.94
N PRO A 53 -19.94 -19.10 -3.78
CA PRO A 53 -19.18 -18.12 -2.99
C PRO A 53 -17.86 -18.68 -2.41
N ASP A 54 -17.68 -19.98 -2.37
CA ASP A 54 -16.43 -20.66 -2.02
C ASP A 54 -15.29 -20.40 -3.03
N ARG A 55 -15.65 -20.15 -4.29
CA ARG A 55 -14.70 -19.86 -5.37
C ARG A 55 -14.33 -18.40 -5.51
N HIS A 56 -14.98 -17.53 -4.75
CA HIS A 56 -14.82 -16.08 -4.82
C HIS A 56 -14.35 -15.49 -3.49
N ASN A 57 -13.62 -14.38 -3.55
CA ASN A 57 -13.19 -13.69 -2.36
C ASN A 57 -14.30 -12.78 -1.79
N LEU A 58 -14.16 -12.40 -0.52
CA LEU A 58 -15.12 -11.53 0.17
C LEU A 58 -15.49 -10.27 -0.64
N TYR A 59 -14.49 -9.61 -1.26
CA TYR A 59 -14.72 -8.32 -1.93
C TYR A 59 -15.38 -8.47 -3.30
N GLU A 60 -15.28 -9.63 -3.96
CA GLU A 60 -16.11 -9.95 -5.13
C GLU A 60 -17.58 -10.10 -4.73
N ILE A 61 -17.83 -10.85 -3.65
CA ILE A 61 -19.19 -11.06 -3.10
C ILE A 61 -19.82 -9.73 -2.70
N LEU A 62 -19.10 -8.91 -1.93
CA LEU A 62 -19.54 -7.57 -1.55
C LEU A 62 -19.77 -6.65 -2.76
N GLY A 63 -18.91 -6.74 -3.78
CA GLY A 63 -19.06 -6.01 -5.03
C GLY A 63 -20.34 -6.35 -5.79
N VAL A 64 -20.70 -7.65 -5.82
CA VAL A 64 -21.96 -8.13 -6.42
C VAL A 64 -23.17 -7.70 -5.59
N ALA A 65 -23.14 -7.84 -4.27
CA ALA A 65 -24.22 -7.37 -3.40
C ALA A 65 -24.45 -5.86 -3.57
N ARG A 66 -23.37 -5.08 -3.61
CA ARG A 66 -23.43 -3.63 -3.85
C ARG A 66 -23.98 -3.30 -5.24
N PHE A 67 -23.64 -4.05 -6.28
CA PHE A 67 -24.18 -3.85 -7.62
C PHE A 67 -25.71 -3.92 -7.63
N PHE A 68 -26.30 -4.91 -6.97
CA PHE A 68 -27.74 -5.03 -6.86
C PHE A 68 -28.39 -3.97 -5.97
N MET A 69 -27.70 -3.54 -4.92
CA MET A 69 -28.13 -2.38 -4.12
C MET A 69 -28.20 -1.11 -4.99
N LEU A 70 -27.19 -0.85 -5.82
CA LEU A 70 -27.18 0.28 -6.73
C LEU A 70 -28.27 0.18 -7.81
N LEU A 71 -28.54 -1.02 -8.34
CA LEU A 71 -29.68 -1.25 -9.26
C LEU A 71 -31.03 -0.92 -8.62
N GLY A 72 -31.15 -1.09 -7.31
CA GLY A 72 -32.35 -0.70 -6.55
C GLY A 72 -32.51 0.80 -6.33
N ARG A 73 -31.42 1.57 -6.43
CA ARG A 73 -31.38 3.02 -6.13
C ARG A 73 -31.30 3.89 -7.39
N TYR A 74 -30.62 3.44 -8.44
CA TYR A 74 -30.21 4.25 -9.59
C TYR A 74 -30.73 3.69 -10.91
N GLY A 75 -30.86 4.54 -11.92
CA GLY A 75 -31.20 4.14 -13.28
C GLY A 75 -30.08 3.30 -13.94
N TRP A 76 -30.47 2.32 -14.76
CA TRP A 76 -29.56 1.49 -15.54
C TRP A 76 -29.55 1.85 -17.02
N ASN A 77 -28.41 2.36 -17.51
CA ASN A 77 -28.22 2.81 -18.89
C ASN A 77 -27.69 1.69 -19.79
N ARG A 78 -28.58 0.79 -20.19
CA ARG A 78 -28.27 -0.32 -21.09
C ARG A 78 -27.60 0.11 -22.40
N LYS A 79 -27.98 1.28 -22.96
CA LYS A 79 -27.43 1.77 -24.23
C LYS A 79 -25.95 2.13 -24.08
N ARG A 80 -25.58 2.81 -22.98
CA ARG A 80 -24.20 3.20 -22.69
C ARG A 80 -23.30 1.98 -22.49
N VAL A 81 -23.73 0.98 -21.72
CA VAL A 81 -23.01 -0.27 -21.49
C VAL A 81 -22.78 -1.01 -22.81
N ARG A 82 -23.84 -1.25 -23.60
CA ARG A 82 -23.73 -1.98 -24.89
C ARG A 82 -22.84 -1.26 -25.89
N ARG A 83 -22.86 0.08 -25.90
CA ARG A 83 -21.99 0.89 -26.78
C ARG A 83 -20.53 0.65 -26.43
N PHE A 84 -20.16 0.68 -25.14
CA PHE A 84 -18.80 0.43 -24.70
C PHE A 84 -18.35 -1.02 -24.99
N PHE A 85 -19.18 -2.01 -24.71
CA PHE A 85 -18.83 -3.42 -24.98
C PHE A 85 -18.56 -3.67 -26.46
N ARG A 86 -19.44 -3.19 -27.33
CA ARG A 86 -19.24 -3.29 -28.79
C ARG A 86 -17.99 -2.56 -29.25
N PHE A 87 -17.75 -1.37 -28.69
CA PHE A 87 -16.54 -0.60 -28.98
C PHE A 87 -15.30 -1.40 -28.58
N TYR A 88 -15.21 -1.91 -27.36
CA TYR A 88 -14.08 -2.69 -26.88
C TYR A 88 -13.79 -3.91 -27.80
N GLU A 89 -14.82 -4.66 -28.15
CA GLU A 89 -14.69 -5.89 -28.96
C GLU A 89 -14.36 -5.62 -30.44
N MET A 90 -14.49 -4.38 -30.91
CA MET A 90 -13.98 -3.95 -32.21
C MET A 90 -12.48 -3.61 -32.22
N LEU A 91 -11.91 -3.26 -31.06
CA LEU A 91 -10.52 -2.89 -30.94
C LEU A 91 -9.59 -4.06 -31.18
N ARG A 92 -8.37 -3.74 -31.64
CA ARG A 92 -7.29 -4.72 -31.74
C ARG A 92 -6.20 -4.35 -30.75
N PHE A 93 -5.83 -5.32 -29.91
CA PHE A 93 -4.81 -5.20 -28.90
C PHE A 93 -3.57 -6.02 -29.24
N ASN A 94 -2.42 -5.66 -28.69
CA ASN A 94 -1.21 -6.43 -28.84
C ASN A 94 -1.33 -7.78 -28.12
N GLY A 95 -1.11 -8.87 -28.84
CA GLY A 95 -1.11 -10.24 -28.34
C GLY A 95 0.16 -10.99 -28.76
N ALA A 96 0.33 -12.21 -28.28
CA ALA A 96 1.52 -13.03 -28.56
C ALA A 96 1.74 -13.27 -30.07
N ASN A 97 0.66 -13.38 -30.85
CA ASN A 97 0.69 -13.64 -32.29
C ASN A 97 0.34 -12.40 -33.14
N GLY A 98 0.64 -11.21 -32.62
CA GLY A 98 0.29 -9.95 -33.27
C GLY A 98 -0.99 -9.33 -32.73
N ARG A 99 -1.55 -8.35 -33.48
CA ARG A 99 -2.73 -7.59 -33.03
C ARG A 99 -4.01 -8.36 -33.30
N THR A 100 -4.77 -8.63 -32.20
CA THR A 100 -6.00 -9.40 -32.24
C THR A 100 -7.15 -8.72 -31.49
N ARG A 101 -8.38 -9.14 -31.79
CA ARG A 101 -9.57 -8.73 -31.06
C ARG A 101 -9.80 -9.68 -29.89
N TYR A 102 -10.19 -9.12 -28.76
CA TYR A 102 -10.60 -9.88 -27.60
C TYR A 102 -12.08 -9.67 -27.31
N ARG A 103 -12.76 -10.73 -26.94
CA ARG A 103 -14.09 -10.64 -26.37
C ARG A 103 -13.97 -10.33 -24.89
N LEU A 104 -14.84 -9.47 -24.37
CA LEU A 104 -14.92 -9.24 -22.93
C LEU A 104 -15.28 -10.52 -22.19
N THR A 105 -14.59 -10.80 -21.10
CA THR A 105 -14.94 -11.87 -20.18
C THR A 105 -16.11 -11.46 -19.28
N PRO A 106 -16.85 -12.41 -18.66
CA PRO A 106 -17.95 -12.06 -17.75
C PRO A 106 -17.54 -11.07 -16.65
N VAL A 107 -16.37 -11.26 -16.03
CA VAL A 107 -15.85 -10.33 -15.02
C VAL A 107 -15.58 -8.93 -15.58
N GLN A 108 -15.05 -8.80 -16.80
CA GLN A 108 -14.86 -7.50 -17.45
C GLN A 108 -16.20 -6.84 -17.82
N CYS A 109 -17.20 -7.65 -18.24
CA CYS A 109 -18.56 -7.15 -18.47
C CYS A 109 -19.16 -6.61 -17.17
N PHE A 110 -18.94 -7.24 -16.04
CA PHE A 110 -19.33 -6.73 -14.73
C PHE A 110 -18.60 -5.43 -14.37
N GLN A 111 -17.27 -5.37 -14.55
CA GLN A 111 -16.47 -4.18 -14.26
C GLN A 111 -16.91 -2.96 -15.10
N PHE A 112 -16.95 -3.12 -16.41
CA PHE A 112 -17.37 -2.02 -17.29
C PHE A 112 -18.86 -1.75 -17.21
N GLY A 113 -19.68 -2.75 -16.90
CA GLY A 113 -21.10 -2.58 -16.60
C GLY A 113 -21.31 -1.64 -15.41
N ASN A 114 -20.57 -1.85 -14.32
CA ASN A 114 -20.61 -0.93 -13.17
C ASN A 114 -20.16 0.48 -13.55
N ILE A 115 -19.02 0.62 -14.25
CA ILE A 115 -18.47 1.94 -14.60
C ILE A 115 -19.44 2.75 -15.47
N PHE A 116 -20.09 2.12 -16.44
CA PHE A 116 -20.90 2.81 -17.45
C PHE A 116 -22.40 2.70 -17.25
N GLY A 117 -22.88 1.78 -16.40
CA GLY A 117 -24.29 1.39 -16.38
C GLY A 117 -25.19 2.27 -15.51
N PHE A 118 -24.68 2.84 -14.45
CA PHE A 118 -25.51 3.62 -13.53
C PHE A 118 -25.62 5.08 -13.92
N ASP A 119 -26.85 5.61 -13.91
CA ASP A 119 -27.17 7.04 -14.05
C ASP A 119 -27.55 7.63 -12.69
N ASP A 120 -27.00 8.80 -12.36
CA ASP A 120 -27.45 9.61 -11.23
C ASP A 120 -28.80 10.30 -11.52
N ASP A 121 -29.33 11.04 -10.56
CA ASP A 121 -30.64 11.74 -10.68
C ASP A 121 -30.71 12.74 -11.84
N ASN A 122 -29.56 13.16 -12.36
CA ASN A 122 -29.46 14.06 -13.51
C ASN A 122 -29.25 13.32 -14.84
N GLY A 123 -29.29 11.97 -14.84
CA GLY A 123 -29.04 11.14 -16.02
C GLY A 123 -27.58 11.09 -16.43
N LEU A 124 -26.68 11.53 -15.57
CA LEU A 124 -25.23 11.45 -15.78
C LEU A 124 -24.67 10.15 -15.19
N ARG A 125 -23.52 9.72 -15.69
CA ARG A 125 -22.85 8.53 -15.16
C ARG A 125 -22.55 8.70 -13.66
N LEU A 126 -23.02 7.76 -12.84
CA LEU A 126 -22.89 7.79 -11.39
C LEU A 126 -21.43 7.61 -10.95
N ILE A 127 -20.74 6.57 -11.47
CA ILE A 127 -19.40 6.21 -11.04
C ILE A 127 -18.38 7.25 -11.52
N ARG A 128 -17.63 7.81 -10.58
CA ARG A 128 -16.59 8.83 -10.81
C ARG A 128 -15.18 8.32 -10.53
N THR A 129 -15.06 7.31 -9.66
CA THR A 129 -13.78 6.67 -9.34
C THR A 129 -13.94 5.15 -9.41
N ALA A 130 -13.05 4.49 -10.12
CA ALA A 130 -13.00 3.04 -10.22
C ALA A 130 -11.64 2.53 -9.76
N TYR A 131 -11.63 1.63 -8.78
CA TYR A 131 -10.45 0.90 -8.32
C TYR A 131 -10.48 -0.52 -8.88
N LEU A 132 -9.49 -0.86 -9.72
CA LEU A 132 -9.29 -2.19 -10.27
C LEU A 132 -8.02 -2.79 -9.67
N PHE A 133 -8.17 -3.44 -8.53
CA PHE A 133 -7.09 -4.13 -7.83
C PHE A 133 -7.03 -5.58 -8.26
N VAL A 134 -6.23 -5.85 -9.27
CA VAL A 134 -6.23 -7.08 -10.05
C VAL A 134 -4.81 -7.62 -10.24
N PRO A 135 -4.60 -8.95 -10.29
CA PRO A 135 -3.28 -9.55 -10.41
C PRO A 135 -2.62 -9.27 -11.77
N ARG A 136 -1.35 -9.64 -11.91
CA ARG A 136 -0.65 -9.61 -13.19
C ARG A 136 -1.36 -10.51 -14.22
N LYS A 137 -1.36 -10.11 -15.50
CA LYS A 137 -2.04 -10.83 -16.61
C LYS A 137 -3.56 -10.76 -16.61
N PHE A 138 -4.16 -9.90 -15.82
CA PHE A 138 -5.61 -9.63 -15.83
C PHE A 138 -6.05 -8.66 -16.95
N SER A 139 -5.25 -8.39 -17.96
CA SER A 139 -5.60 -7.46 -19.06
C SER A 139 -5.71 -5.98 -18.64
N LYS A 140 -4.92 -5.54 -17.63
CA LYS A 140 -4.93 -4.15 -17.14
C LYS A 140 -4.70 -3.13 -18.25
N THR A 141 -3.64 -3.31 -19.03
CA THR A 141 -3.25 -2.40 -20.11
C THR A 141 -4.32 -2.27 -21.19
N THR A 142 -4.96 -3.38 -21.59
CA THR A 142 -6.05 -3.35 -22.59
C THR A 142 -7.29 -2.66 -22.06
N SER A 143 -7.61 -2.86 -20.77
CA SER A 143 -8.72 -2.17 -20.10
C SER A 143 -8.48 -0.67 -20.03
N ALA A 144 -7.30 -0.25 -19.57
CA ALA A 144 -6.92 1.16 -19.48
C ALA A 144 -6.91 1.83 -20.87
N ALA A 145 -6.28 1.19 -21.85
CA ALA A 145 -6.21 1.73 -23.22
C ALA A 145 -7.60 1.86 -23.86
N SER A 146 -8.49 0.88 -23.66
CA SER A 146 -9.86 0.97 -24.20
C SER A 146 -10.65 2.14 -23.61
N LEU A 147 -10.50 2.45 -22.33
CA LEU A 147 -11.15 3.59 -21.68
C LEU A 147 -10.62 4.91 -22.25
N ALA A 148 -9.29 5.05 -22.39
CA ALA A 148 -8.68 6.25 -22.94
C ALA A 148 -9.07 6.50 -24.41
N VAL A 149 -9.06 5.44 -25.24
CA VAL A 149 -9.50 5.55 -26.65
C VAL A 149 -11.00 5.85 -26.73
N HIS A 150 -11.82 5.26 -25.86
CA HIS A 150 -13.23 5.58 -25.80
C HIS A 150 -13.49 7.06 -25.44
N ASP A 151 -12.78 7.59 -24.44
CA ASP A 151 -12.88 9.00 -24.06
C ASP A 151 -12.41 9.92 -25.17
N LEU A 152 -11.30 9.58 -25.85
CA LEU A 152 -10.78 10.35 -26.99
C LEU A 152 -11.79 10.50 -28.13
N PHE A 153 -12.49 9.40 -28.50
CA PHE A 153 -13.39 9.39 -29.66
C PHE A 153 -14.86 9.71 -29.29
N PHE A 154 -15.30 9.41 -28.09
CA PHE A 154 -16.72 9.47 -27.69
C PHE A 154 -16.98 10.25 -26.41
N GLY A 155 -15.95 10.78 -25.74
CA GLY A 155 -16.07 11.68 -24.61
C GLY A 155 -16.70 13.02 -24.97
N ASP A 156 -16.75 13.96 -24.05
CA ASP A 156 -17.24 15.32 -24.29
C ASP A 156 -16.35 16.05 -25.30
N ASN A 157 -16.88 17.13 -25.90
CA ASN A 157 -16.01 18.01 -26.69
C ASN A 157 -14.88 18.54 -25.81
N ASN A 158 -13.67 18.60 -26.37
CA ASN A 158 -12.44 18.93 -25.65
C ASN A 158 -12.15 17.94 -24.49
N SER A 159 -12.44 16.65 -24.68
CA SER A 159 -12.04 15.65 -23.68
C SER A 159 -10.52 15.51 -23.60
N GLN A 160 -10.02 15.30 -22.39
CA GLN A 160 -8.60 15.21 -22.07
C GLN A 160 -8.36 13.98 -21.21
N ALA A 161 -7.89 12.90 -21.83
CA ALA A 161 -7.51 11.67 -21.15
C ALA A 161 -6.04 11.73 -20.75
N TYR A 162 -5.73 11.47 -19.49
CA TYR A 162 -4.36 11.42 -18.98
C TYR A 162 -4.04 10.04 -18.44
N VAL A 163 -2.90 9.51 -18.87
CA VAL A 163 -2.34 8.26 -18.34
C VAL A 163 -1.14 8.61 -17.48
N GLY A 164 -1.24 8.36 -16.19
CA GLY A 164 -0.18 8.58 -15.21
C GLY A 164 0.29 7.27 -14.61
N ALA A 165 1.58 7.19 -14.28
CA ALA A 165 2.18 6.12 -13.50
C ALA A 165 3.32 6.68 -12.64
N ASN A 166 3.86 5.84 -11.75
CA ASN A 166 4.97 6.22 -10.89
C ASN A 166 6.25 6.54 -11.69
N SER A 167 6.45 5.89 -12.84
CA SER A 167 7.54 6.18 -13.76
C SER A 167 7.00 6.45 -15.18
N TYR A 168 7.75 7.27 -15.93
CA TYR A 168 7.43 7.54 -17.33
C TYR A 168 7.40 6.26 -18.18
N GLN A 169 8.30 5.33 -17.94
CA GLN A 169 8.36 4.07 -18.70
C GLN A 169 7.10 3.22 -18.48
N GLN A 170 6.55 3.18 -17.26
CA GLN A 170 5.31 2.47 -16.96
C GLN A 170 4.10 3.14 -17.63
N ALA A 171 3.94 4.46 -17.49
CA ALA A 171 2.87 5.19 -18.15
C ALA A 171 2.92 5.01 -19.67
N LYS A 172 4.13 4.98 -20.24
CA LYS A 172 4.38 4.78 -21.67
C LYS A 172 3.90 3.42 -22.19
N ILE A 173 3.98 2.34 -21.41
CA ILE A 173 3.49 1.01 -21.83
C ILE A 173 1.99 1.07 -22.15
N CYS A 174 1.19 1.66 -21.26
CA CYS A 174 -0.24 1.85 -21.47
C CYS A 174 -0.49 2.81 -22.64
N PHE A 175 0.27 3.92 -22.71
CA PHE A 175 0.12 4.91 -23.77
C PHE A 175 0.50 4.38 -25.16
N ASP A 176 1.53 3.55 -25.27
CA ASP A 176 1.90 2.90 -26.53
C ASP A 176 0.78 1.98 -27.05
N GLU A 177 0.02 1.31 -26.14
CA GLU A 177 -1.16 0.53 -26.55
C GLU A 177 -2.29 1.44 -27.04
N ILE A 178 -2.56 2.57 -26.37
CA ILE A 178 -3.52 3.59 -26.84
C ILE A 178 -3.13 4.06 -28.24
N ARG A 179 -1.85 4.41 -28.43
CA ARG A 179 -1.32 4.87 -29.72
C ARG A 179 -1.53 3.85 -30.83
N ASN A 180 -1.20 2.58 -30.55
CA ASN A 180 -1.36 1.50 -31.50
C ASN A 180 -2.84 1.28 -31.90
N ILE A 181 -3.75 1.37 -30.94
CA ILE A 181 -5.20 1.26 -31.19
C ILE A 181 -5.66 2.43 -32.06
N VAL A 182 -5.27 3.67 -31.72
CA VAL A 182 -5.66 4.87 -32.48
C VAL A 182 -5.15 4.81 -33.91
N MET A 183 -3.88 4.41 -34.13
CA MET A 183 -3.31 4.22 -35.46
C MET A 183 -4.02 3.11 -36.27
N ASP A 184 -4.59 2.13 -35.62
CA ASP A 184 -5.35 1.07 -36.29
C ASP A 184 -6.77 1.54 -36.68
N ILE A 185 -7.37 2.41 -35.86
CA ILE A 185 -8.70 3.01 -36.14
C ILE A 185 -8.58 4.05 -37.26
N ASP A 186 -7.64 4.98 -37.17
CA ASP A 186 -7.43 6.04 -38.16
C ASP A 186 -6.08 5.85 -38.90
N ARG A 187 -6.02 4.81 -39.76
CA ARG A 187 -4.83 4.48 -40.55
C ARG A 187 -4.39 5.59 -41.51
N SER A 188 -5.32 6.42 -41.88
CA SER A 188 -5.05 7.56 -42.76
C SER A 188 -4.42 8.76 -42.06
N GLY A 189 -4.52 8.81 -40.72
CA GLY A 189 -4.16 9.97 -39.90
C GLY A 189 -5.00 11.22 -40.23
N ARG A 190 -6.22 11.02 -40.75
CA ARG A 190 -7.07 12.13 -41.21
C ARG A 190 -7.65 12.92 -40.05
N HIS A 191 -7.97 12.23 -38.96
CA HIS A 191 -8.61 12.80 -37.79
C HIS A 191 -7.71 12.82 -36.56
N THR A 192 -6.59 12.07 -36.58
CA THR A 192 -5.70 11.98 -35.44
C THR A 192 -4.28 12.40 -35.77
N LYS A 193 -3.68 13.18 -34.86
CA LYS A 193 -2.24 13.47 -34.85
C LYS A 193 -1.61 12.69 -33.69
N VAL A 194 -0.77 11.73 -34.02
CA VAL A 194 -0.18 10.79 -33.05
C VAL A 194 1.29 11.12 -32.85
N ASN A 195 1.64 11.61 -31.66
CA ASN A 195 3.01 11.86 -31.23
C ASN A 195 3.46 10.80 -30.19
N ARG A 196 4.68 10.96 -29.68
CA ARG A 196 5.26 10.03 -28.70
C ARG A 196 4.53 10.02 -27.34
N GLU A 197 3.99 11.16 -26.92
CA GLU A 197 3.39 11.40 -25.59
C GLU A 197 2.01 12.02 -25.66
N LEU A 198 1.58 12.43 -26.83
CA LEU A 198 0.34 13.15 -27.06
C LEU A 198 -0.35 12.63 -28.33
N ILE A 199 -1.62 12.35 -28.20
CA ILE A 199 -2.52 12.05 -29.30
C ILE A 199 -3.60 13.12 -29.30
N CYS A 200 -3.79 13.80 -30.44
CA CYS A 200 -4.90 14.73 -30.65
C CYS A 200 -5.87 14.14 -31.66
N PHE A 201 -7.15 14.29 -31.40
CA PHE A 201 -8.25 13.93 -32.30
C PHE A 201 -9.06 15.18 -32.64
N THR A 202 -9.37 15.36 -33.92
CA THR A 202 -10.30 16.39 -34.39
C THR A 202 -11.12 15.87 -35.56
N ASP A 203 -12.41 16.09 -35.54
CA ASP A 203 -13.30 15.80 -36.68
C ASP A 203 -13.95 17.06 -37.27
N GLY A 204 -13.44 18.25 -36.91
CA GLY A 204 -13.94 19.55 -37.30
C GLY A 204 -15.06 20.09 -36.40
N SER A 205 -15.70 19.24 -35.57
CA SER A 205 -16.70 19.61 -34.58
C SER A 205 -16.23 19.38 -33.15
N ARG A 206 -15.24 18.52 -32.99
CA ARG A 206 -14.70 18.07 -31.67
C ARG A 206 -13.20 18.06 -31.71
N ASP A 207 -12.62 18.54 -30.63
CA ASP A 207 -11.20 18.41 -30.33
C ASP A 207 -11.06 17.62 -29.03
N SER A 208 -10.16 16.65 -29.03
CA SER A 208 -9.89 15.81 -27.85
C SER A 208 -8.41 15.42 -27.82
N LYS A 209 -7.89 15.08 -26.66
CA LYS A 209 -6.51 14.61 -26.54
C LYS A 209 -6.36 13.47 -25.52
N ALA A 210 -5.34 12.64 -25.77
CA ALA A 210 -4.82 11.71 -24.80
C ALA A 210 -3.32 11.97 -24.58
N GLU A 211 -2.87 12.02 -23.34
CA GLU A 211 -1.50 12.41 -22.98
C GLU A 211 -0.92 11.49 -21.90
N CYS A 212 0.37 11.15 -22.05
CA CYS A 212 1.13 10.39 -21.09
C CYS A 212 1.88 11.32 -20.13
N LEU A 213 1.67 11.14 -18.81
CA LEU A 213 2.30 11.96 -17.79
C LEU A 213 3.08 11.09 -16.77
N ALA A 214 4.22 11.61 -16.33
CA ALA A 214 5.00 11.00 -15.25
C ALA A 214 4.92 11.84 -13.97
N ALA A 215 5.24 11.22 -12.84
CA ALA A 215 5.22 11.86 -11.51
C ALA A 215 6.01 13.18 -11.43
N ASN A 216 7.02 13.37 -12.29
CA ASN A 216 7.83 14.59 -12.34
C ASN A 216 7.14 15.79 -13.05
N ALA A 217 5.92 15.63 -13.53
CA ALA A 217 5.19 16.66 -14.30
C ALA A 217 4.46 17.70 -13.40
N ARG A 218 5.04 18.08 -12.28
CA ARG A 218 4.44 18.96 -11.23
C ARG A 218 4.01 20.36 -11.67
N THR A 219 4.41 20.82 -12.85
CA THR A 219 4.30 22.25 -13.25
C THR A 219 3.28 22.51 -14.34
N ARG A 220 2.34 21.61 -14.61
CA ARG A 220 1.34 21.86 -15.66
C ARG A 220 0.05 22.43 -15.07
N ASP A 221 0.01 23.75 -14.93
CA ASP A 221 -1.23 24.49 -14.71
C ASP A 221 -2.10 24.46 -15.98
N GLY A 222 -3.42 24.51 -15.81
CA GLY A 222 -4.38 24.58 -16.93
C GLY A 222 -4.85 23.24 -17.47
N LEU A 223 -4.65 22.12 -16.74
CA LEU A 223 -5.24 20.83 -17.08
C LEU A 223 -6.76 20.86 -16.85
N ASN A 224 -7.50 20.08 -17.67
CA ASN A 224 -8.95 19.91 -17.54
C ASN A 224 -9.31 18.47 -17.89
N ALA A 225 -8.94 17.53 -17.02
CA ALA A 225 -9.07 16.11 -17.25
C ALA A 225 -10.54 15.67 -17.33
N SER A 226 -10.88 14.89 -18.37
CA SER A 226 -12.14 14.13 -18.45
C SER A 226 -11.95 12.70 -17.93
N LEU A 227 -10.77 12.12 -18.22
CA LEU A 227 -10.38 10.79 -17.77
C LEU A 227 -8.96 10.83 -17.21
N VAL A 228 -8.77 10.26 -16.03
CA VAL A 228 -7.46 10.01 -15.44
C VAL A 228 -7.29 8.50 -15.23
N ILE A 229 -6.23 7.94 -15.76
CA ILE A 229 -5.84 6.54 -15.55
C ILE A 229 -4.53 6.55 -14.79
N MET A 230 -4.52 5.96 -13.59
CA MET A 230 -3.32 5.71 -12.80
C MET A 230 -2.96 4.24 -12.90
N ASP A 231 -1.88 3.93 -13.63
CA ASP A 231 -1.41 2.56 -13.82
C ASP A 231 -0.30 2.20 -12.82
N GLU A 232 -0.34 0.97 -12.29
CA GLU A 232 0.58 0.43 -11.28
C GLU A 232 0.77 1.38 -10.07
N TYR A 233 -0.34 1.99 -9.63
CA TYR A 233 -0.34 3.02 -8.59
C TYR A 233 0.12 2.51 -7.21
N ALA A 234 0.04 1.20 -6.93
CA ALA A 234 0.54 0.61 -5.69
C ALA A 234 2.05 0.80 -5.46
N GLN A 235 2.80 1.12 -6.51
CA GLN A 235 4.23 1.44 -6.39
C GLN A 235 4.49 2.91 -6.01
N ALA A 236 3.46 3.75 -5.98
CA ALA A 236 3.59 5.15 -5.58
C ALA A 236 4.00 5.26 -4.11
N ARG A 237 4.99 6.11 -3.86
CA ARG A 237 5.51 6.41 -2.52
C ARG A 237 5.31 7.87 -2.21
N ASN A 238 5.08 8.20 -0.95
CA ASN A 238 5.07 9.58 -0.49
C ASN A 238 6.53 10.06 -0.37
N THR A 239 7.03 10.73 -1.39
CA THR A 239 8.38 11.32 -1.39
C THR A 239 8.29 12.84 -1.44
N ALA A 240 9.25 13.53 -0.81
CA ALA A 240 9.26 15.01 -0.78
C ALA A 240 9.48 15.65 -2.17
N THR A 241 9.99 14.91 -3.14
CA THR A 241 10.43 15.47 -4.43
C THR A 241 9.56 15.12 -5.64
N ALA A 242 8.86 13.99 -5.65
CA ALA A 242 7.88 13.63 -6.70
C ALA A 242 7.08 12.40 -6.25
N SER A 243 5.78 12.48 -6.11
CA SER A 243 4.95 11.34 -5.75
C SER A 243 3.87 11.08 -6.81
N GLY A 244 3.58 9.79 -7.05
CA GLY A 244 2.42 9.42 -7.86
C GLY A 244 1.12 9.93 -7.26
N ALA A 245 1.06 10.13 -5.94
CA ALA A 245 -0.07 10.74 -5.24
C ALA A 245 -0.26 12.20 -5.63
N ASP A 246 0.82 12.99 -5.68
CA ASP A 246 0.76 14.40 -6.11
C ASP A 246 0.25 14.51 -7.56
N LEU A 247 0.77 13.65 -8.47
CA LEU A 247 0.29 13.62 -9.85
C LEU A 247 -1.20 13.31 -9.90
N LYS A 248 -1.66 12.29 -9.19
CA LYS A 248 -3.07 11.92 -9.14
C LYS A 248 -3.93 13.08 -8.59
N ASN A 249 -3.49 13.73 -7.50
CA ASN A 249 -4.21 14.85 -6.88
C ASN A 249 -4.31 16.04 -7.83
N VAL A 250 -3.25 16.42 -8.53
CA VAL A 250 -3.26 17.48 -9.54
C VAL A 250 -4.23 17.14 -10.67
N LEU A 251 -4.17 15.93 -11.20
CA LEU A 251 -5.06 15.49 -12.28
C LEU A 251 -6.53 15.45 -11.84
N THR A 252 -6.83 14.89 -10.69
CA THR A 252 -8.21 14.80 -10.18
C THR A 252 -8.79 16.15 -9.80
N SER A 253 -7.99 17.05 -9.24
CA SER A 253 -8.43 18.43 -8.95
C SER A 253 -8.76 19.22 -10.22
N SER A 254 -8.12 18.91 -11.35
CA SER A 254 -8.38 19.53 -12.64
C SER A 254 -9.73 19.16 -13.26
N MET A 255 -10.42 18.14 -12.73
CA MET A 255 -11.69 17.63 -13.25
C MET A 255 -12.93 18.47 -12.86
N GLY A 256 -12.78 19.50 -12.04
CA GLY A 256 -13.90 20.22 -11.40
C GLY A 256 -14.95 20.82 -12.34
N THR A 257 -14.61 21.08 -13.61
CA THR A 257 -15.53 21.61 -14.62
C THR A 257 -16.22 20.53 -15.46
N ARG A 258 -15.82 19.26 -15.31
CA ARG A 258 -16.38 18.15 -16.11
C ARG A 258 -17.68 17.64 -15.51
N ARG A 259 -18.63 17.32 -16.37
CA ARG A 259 -19.93 16.78 -15.95
C ARG A 259 -19.84 15.30 -15.57
N GLU A 260 -19.05 14.52 -16.30
CA GLU A 260 -18.87 13.08 -16.11
C GLU A 260 -17.39 12.68 -16.03
N PRO A 261 -16.59 13.28 -15.10
CA PRO A 261 -15.18 12.91 -15.00
C PRO A 261 -15.05 11.47 -14.52
N LEU A 262 -13.95 10.80 -14.90
CA LEU A 262 -13.64 9.44 -14.46
C LEU A 262 -12.18 9.32 -14.06
N THR A 263 -11.96 8.87 -12.84
CA THR A 263 -10.64 8.42 -12.38
C THR A 263 -10.64 6.89 -12.31
N VAL A 264 -9.67 6.25 -12.96
CA VAL A 264 -9.49 4.80 -12.91
C VAL A 264 -8.11 4.50 -12.37
N VAL A 265 -8.06 3.80 -11.25
CA VAL A 265 -6.82 3.35 -10.62
C VAL A 265 -6.70 1.85 -10.84
N ILE A 266 -5.70 1.43 -11.62
CA ILE A 266 -5.46 0.03 -11.94
C ILE A 266 -4.11 -0.39 -11.39
N SER A 267 -4.07 -1.40 -10.53
CA SER A 267 -2.81 -1.84 -9.93
C SER A 267 -2.84 -3.30 -9.48
N THR A 268 -1.65 -3.88 -9.44
CA THR A 268 -1.34 -5.03 -8.59
C THR A 268 -0.89 -4.54 -7.21
N ALA A 269 -0.76 -5.44 -6.23
CA ALA A 269 -0.07 -5.15 -4.99
C ALA A 269 1.43 -4.88 -5.21
N SER A 270 2.07 -4.34 -4.18
CA SER A 270 3.51 -4.06 -4.16
C SER A 270 4.10 -4.28 -2.76
N ASP A 271 5.38 -3.98 -2.61
CA ASP A 271 6.08 -3.96 -1.34
C ASP A 271 5.89 -2.63 -0.56
N VAL A 272 5.12 -1.70 -1.09
CA VAL A 272 4.77 -0.42 -0.45
C VAL A 272 3.46 -0.60 0.32
N VAL A 273 3.56 -1.20 1.51
CA VAL A 273 2.39 -1.61 2.32
C VAL A 273 1.62 -0.45 2.96
N ASP A 274 2.26 0.71 3.10
CA ASP A 274 1.73 1.93 3.71
C ASP A 274 1.70 3.12 2.73
N GLY A 275 1.71 2.83 1.43
CA GLY A 275 1.66 3.84 0.38
C GLY A 275 0.27 4.43 0.14
N PRO A 276 0.17 5.48 -0.69
CA PRO A 276 -1.09 6.16 -1.00
C PRO A 276 -2.19 5.21 -1.48
N PHE A 277 -1.82 4.26 -2.33
CA PHE A 277 -2.78 3.30 -2.87
C PHE A 277 -3.32 2.33 -1.81
N ALA A 278 -2.49 1.89 -0.87
CA ALA A 278 -2.93 1.00 0.21
C ALA A 278 -4.03 1.68 1.06
N HIS A 279 -3.87 2.98 1.36
CA HIS A 279 -4.87 3.77 2.09
C HIS A 279 -6.15 3.98 1.27
N GLU A 280 -6.04 4.31 -0.01
CA GLU A 280 -7.20 4.49 -0.89
C GLU A 280 -7.97 3.17 -1.09
N LEU A 281 -7.24 2.06 -1.22
CA LEU A 281 -7.84 0.73 -1.35
C LEU A 281 -8.60 0.34 -0.09
N GLU A 282 -8.08 0.70 1.10
CA GLU A 282 -8.81 0.47 2.35
C GLU A 282 -10.09 1.31 2.44
N GLY A 283 -10.06 2.56 1.97
CA GLY A 283 -11.27 3.36 1.78
C GLY A 283 -12.28 2.70 0.83
N ALA A 284 -11.82 2.12 -0.28
CA ALA A 284 -12.68 1.40 -1.22
C ALA A 284 -13.25 0.10 -0.61
N ARG A 285 -12.46 -0.62 0.21
CA ARG A 285 -12.93 -1.77 1.00
C ARG A 285 -14.01 -1.36 2.01
N ALA A 286 -13.80 -0.24 2.71
CA ALA A 286 -14.79 0.30 3.64
C ALA A 286 -16.12 0.65 2.95
N VAL A 287 -16.08 1.16 1.71
CA VAL A 287 -17.27 1.36 0.88
C VAL A 287 -17.97 0.04 0.54
N LEU A 288 -17.21 -0.99 0.16
CA LEU A 288 -17.77 -2.32 -0.13
C LEU A 288 -18.39 -2.97 1.11
N ARG A 289 -17.80 -2.80 2.29
CA ARG A 289 -18.33 -3.30 3.57
C ARG A 289 -19.51 -2.49 4.10
N GLY A 290 -19.86 -1.35 3.48
CA GLY A 290 -20.92 -0.45 3.96
C GLY A 290 -20.53 0.40 5.17
N GLU A 291 -19.25 0.47 5.51
CA GLU A 291 -18.70 1.30 6.61
C GLU A 291 -18.57 2.77 6.20
N LEU A 292 -18.41 3.02 4.90
CA LEU A 292 -18.33 4.34 4.29
C LEU A 292 -19.34 4.45 3.16
N GLU A 293 -20.22 5.45 3.21
CA GLU A 293 -21.21 5.70 2.16
C GLU A 293 -20.63 6.57 1.05
N ASN A 294 -20.40 5.99 -0.13
CA ASN A 294 -20.00 6.71 -1.33
C ASN A 294 -20.39 5.92 -2.60
N ASP A 295 -21.56 6.23 -3.16
CA ASP A 295 -22.07 5.52 -4.33
C ASP A 295 -21.36 5.87 -5.65
N ARG A 296 -20.46 6.86 -5.64
CA ARG A 296 -19.65 7.24 -6.81
C ARG A 296 -18.36 6.44 -6.97
N ILE A 297 -18.06 5.56 -6.01
CA ILE A 297 -16.90 4.68 -6.06
C ILE A 297 -17.33 3.28 -6.52
N PHE A 298 -16.63 2.75 -7.51
CA PHE A 298 -16.64 1.34 -7.86
C PHE A 298 -15.28 0.71 -7.48
N ALA A 299 -15.30 -0.48 -6.89
CA ALA A 299 -14.11 -1.24 -6.60
C ALA A 299 -14.27 -2.71 -7.02
N SER A 300 -13.29 -3.22 -7.74
CA SER A 300 -13.16 -4.63 -8.13
C SER A 300 -11.83 -5.13 -7.58
N ILE A 301 -11.89 -6.00 -6.56
CA ILE A 301 -10.74 -6.39 -5.74
C ILE A 301 -10.56 -7.90 -5.81
N PHE A 302 -9.42 -8.34 -6.36
CA PHE A 302 -9.02 -9.74 -6.47
C PHE A 302 -7.82 -9.99 -5.58
N GLN A 303 -8.03 -10.64 -4.46
CA GLN A 303 -7.03 -11.02 -3.48
C GLN A 303 -7.47 -12.30 -2.76
N PRO A 304 -6.58 -13.04 -2.07
CA PRO A 304 -7.00 -14.16 -1.23
C PRO A 304 -7.85 -13.68 -0.05
N ASP A 305 -8.70 -14.56 0.45
CA ASP A 305 -9.31 -14.37 1.76
C ASP A 305 -8.30 -14.70 2.88
N VAL A 306 -8.66 -14.40 4.10
CA VAL A 306 -7.77 -14.48 5.28
C VAL A 306 -7.27 -15.90 5.55
N ASP A 307 -8.10 -16.90 5.28
CA ASP A 307 -7.82 -18.31 5.57
C ASP A 307 -7.30 -19.07 4.33
N ASP A 308 -7.19 -18.40 3.19
CA ASP A 308 -6.72 -19.02 1.96
C ASP A 308 -5.22 -19.31 2.04
N ARG A 309 -4.83 -20.51 1.61
CA ARG A 309 -3.43 -20.92 1.52
C ARG A 309 -2.81 -20.46 0.21
N GLU A 310 -1.58 -19.96 0.26
CA GLU A 310 -0.86 -19.45 -0.91
C GLU A 310 -0.50 -20.54 -1.93
N ASP A 311 -0.41 -21.81 -1.49
CA ASP A 311 -0.07 -22.98 -2.30
C ASP A 311 -1.30 -23.71 -2.89
N ASP A 312 -2.52 -23.25 -2.58
CA ASP A 312 -3.74 -23.91 -3.01
C ASP A 312 -4.17 -23.41 -4.40
N PRO A 313 -4.35 -24.32 -5.38
CA PRO A 313 -4.94 -23.99 -6.68
C PRO A 313 -6.32 -23.33 -6.63
N ALA A 314 -7.10 -23.56 -5.57
CA ALA A 314 -8.38 -22.88 -5.36
C ALA A 314 -8.18 -21.38 -5.09
N THR A 315 -7.20 -21.03 -4.27
CA THR A 315 -6.79 -19.65 -4.03
C THR A 315 -6.36 -18.95 -5.33
N TRP A 316 -5.57 -19.63 -6.17
CA TRP A 316 -5.12 -19.06 -7.45
C TRP A 316 -6.28 -18.74 -8.40
N ARG A 317 -7.30 -19.60 -8.46
CA ARG A 317 -8.53 -19.35 -9.26
C ARG A 317 -9.34 -18.20 -8.70
N LYS A 318 -9.45 -18.10 -7.37
CA LYS A 318 -10.13 -17.02 -6.67
C LYS A 318 -9.50 -15.66 -6.95
N VAL A 319 -8.16 -15.59 -7.00
CA VAL A 319 -7.43 -14.35 -7.27
C VAL A 319 -7.39 -14.04 -8.77
N GLN A 320 -7.29 -15.06 -9.64
CA GLN A 320 -7.14 -14.89 -11.09
C GLN A 320 -8.31 -15.49 -11.87
N PRO A 321 -9.40 -14.73 -12.08
CA PRO A 321 -10.56 -15.23 -12.81
C PRO A 321 -10.30 -15.49 -14.31
N HIS A 322 -9.15 -15.05 -14.83
CA HIS A 322 -8.71 -15.32 -16.20
C HIS A 322 -7.84 -16.59 -16.33
N LEU A 323 -7.66 -17.34 -15.24
CA LEU A 323 -6.94 -18.62 -15.27
C LEU A 323 -7.69 -19.65 -16.12
N GLY A 324 -7.04 -20.16 -17.15
CA GLY A 324 -7.67 -21.02 -18.16
C GLY A 324 -8.36 -20.27 -19.31
N ILE A 325 -8.42 -18.92 -19.27
CA ILE A 325 -8.97 -18.08 -20.34
C ILE A 325 -7.82 -17.36 -21.07
N THR A 326 -7.17 -16.40 -20.40
CA THR A 326 -6.02 -15.66 -20.95
C THR A 326 -4.71 -16.04 -20.26
N VAL A 327 -4.77 -16.67 -19.09
CA VAL A 327 -3.64 -17.17 -18.32
C VAL A 327 -3.63 -18.70 -18.40
N GLN A 328 -2.48 -19.27 -18.75
CA GLN A 328 -2.34 -20.72 -18.85
C GLN A 328 -2.61 -21.39 -17.49
N PRO A 329 -3.33 -22.54 -17.45
CA PRO A 329 -3.67 -23.19 -16.19
C PRO A 329 -2.47 -23.56 -15.31
N GLY A 330 -1.34 -23.96 -15.91
CA GLY A 330 -0.11 -24.34 -15.21
C GLY A 330 0.74 -23.17 -14.71
N TYR A 331 0.47 -21.95 -15.17
CA TYR A 331 1.33 -20.77 -14.90
C TYR A 331 1.54 -20.49 -13.41
N TYR A 332 0.48 -20.56 -12.60
CA TYR A 332 0.58 -20.31 -11.16
C TYR A 332 1.35 -21.42 -10.42
N ALA A 333 1.17 -22.67 -10.81
CA ALA A 333 1.89 -23.80 -10.22
C ALA A 333 3.40 -23.73 -10.50
N GLU A 334 3.78 -23.33 -11.71
CA GLU A 334 5.18 -23.12 -12.09
C GLU A 334 5.77 -21.92 -11.34
N ALA A 335 5.05 -20.80 -11.32
CA ALA A 335 5.47 -19.59 -10.61
C ALA A 335 5.60 -19.81 -9.09
N TYR A 336 4.73 -20.64 -8.48
CA TYR A 336 4.86 -20.99 -7.07
C TYR A 336 6.10 -21.85 -6.78
N LYS A 337 6.43 -22.81 -7.65
CA LYS A 337 7.68 -23.58 -7.53
C LYS A 337 8.92 -22.68 -7.62
N GLU A 338 8.92 -21.72 -8.54
CA GLU A 338 10.00 -20.75 -8.66
C GLU A 338 10.05 -19.81 -7.43
N ALA A 339 8.90 -19.47 -6.87
CA ALA A 339 8.82 -18.63 -5.67
C ALA A 339 9.52 -19.25 -4.46
N GLN A 340 9.47 -20.59 -4.34
CA GLN A 340 10.13 -21.32 -3.24
C GLN A 340 11.67 -21.26 -3.30
N LEU A 341 12.26 -20.84 -4.43
CA LEU A 341 13.71 -20.79 -4.59
C LEU A 341 14.37 -19.59 -3.90
N SER A 342 13.63 -18.48 -3.71
CA SER A 342 14.17 -17.29 -3.03
C SER A 342 13.06 -16.40 -2.44
N ALA A 343 13.41 -15.65 -1.40
CA ALA A 343 12.50 -14.64 -0.81
C ALA A 343 12.06 -13.57 -1.82
N GLU A 344 12.91 -13.19 -2.79
CA GLU A 344 12.57 -12.22 -3.83
C GLU A 344 11.54 -12.78 -4.82
N ASN A 345 11.68 -14.04 -5.21
CA ASN A 345 10.70 -14.72 -6.05
C ASN A 345 9.37 -14.88 -5.31
N MET A 346 9.40 -15.23 -4.02
CA MET A 346 8.20 -15.31 -3.18
C MET A 346 7.51 -13.95 -3.05
N LEU A 347 8.25 -12.88 -2.85
CA LEU A 347 7.71 -11.50 -2.86
C LEU A 347 7.01 -11.19 -4.19
N THR A 348 7.63 -11.56 -5.31
CA THR A 348 7.04 -11.37 -6.63
C THR A 348 5.75 -12.18 -6.80
N PHE A 349 5.74 -13.43 -6.38
CA PHE A 349 4.55 -14.29 -6.41
C PHE A 349 3.41 -13.69 -5.57
N ARG A 350 3.68 -13.32 -4.32
CA ARG A 350 2.70 -12.70 -3.41
C ARG A 350 2.15 -11.39 -3.96
N THR A 351 3.02 -10.48 -4.38
CA THR A 351 2.58 -9.15 -4.81
C THR A 351 1.95 -9.14 -6.19
N LYS A 352 2.50 -9.89 -7.15
CA LYS A 352 2.10 -9.79 -8.57
C LYS A 352 1.08 -10.83 -8.99
N LEU A 353 1.06 -12.00 -8.35
CA LEU A 353 0.16 -13.09 -8.72
C LEU A 353 -0.94 -13.27 -7.68
N LEU A 354 -0.63 -13.26 -6.38
CA LEU A 354 -1.66 -13.34 -5.33
C LEU A 354 -2.25 -11.98 -4.94
N ASN A 355 -1.66 -10.89 -5.42
CA ASN A 355 -2.17 -9.54 -5.16
C ASN A 355 -2.19 -9.19 -3.66
N ILE A 356 -1.18 -9.63 -2.92
CA ILE A 356 -1.00 -9.40 -1.49
C ILE A 356 0.07 -8.33 -1.29
N PHE A 357 -0.27 -7.26 -0.54
CA PHE A 357 0.74 -6.33 -0.08
C PHE A 357 1.62 -6.99 0.97
N CYS A 358 2.91 -7.06 0.73
CA CYS A 358 3.88 -7.62 1.68
C CYS A 358 5.21 -6.88 1.61
N VAL A 359 5.85 -6.77 2.76
CA VAL A 359 7.17 -6.14 2.87
C VAL A 359 8.21 -7.01 2.15
N ASN A 360 9.17 -6.37 1.50
CA ASN A 360 10.30 -7.08 0.90
C ASN A 360 11.29 -7.52 2.01
N GLU A 361 11.08 -8.71 2.54
CA GLU A 361 11.92 -9.27 3.60
C GLU A 361 13.35 -9.60 3.12
N ALA A 362 13.55 -9.85 1.83
CA ALA A 362 14.89 -10.10 1.26
C ALA A 362 15.86 -8.92 1.42
N ARG A 363 15.34 -7.71 1.69
CA ARG A 363 16.14 -6.52 2.00
C ARG A 363 16.06 -6.11 3.47
N ALA A 364 15.32 -6.84 4.30
CA ALA A 364 15.32 -6.58 5.73
C ALA A 364 16.64 -7.06 6.34
N TRP A 365 17.18 -6.29 7.29
CA TRP A 365 18.36 -6.72 8.04
C TRP A 365 18.07 -7.98 8.86
N LEU A 366 16.97 -7.98 9.59
CA LEU A 366 16.45 -9.12 10.32
C LEU A 366 15.02 -9.42 9.82
N ASP A 367 14.73 -10.67 9.51
CA ASP A 367 13.40 -11.08 9.05
C ASP A 367 12.37 -11.04 10.18
N SER A 368 11.10 -11.05 9.81
CA SER A 368 9.99 -10.93 10.77
C SER A 368 9.92 -12.11 11.73
N GLU A 369 10.37 -13.29 11.33
CA GLU A 369 10.40 -14.48 12.18
C GLU A 369 11.45 -14.34 13.29
N CYS A 370 12.67 -13.90 12.96
CA CYS A 370 13.72 -13.60 13.92
C CYS A 370 13.25 -12.55 14.95
N ILE A 371 12.59 -11.49 14.50
CA ILE A 371 12.09 -10.44 15.40
C ILE A 371 10.97 -10.98 16.30
N THR A 372 10.05 -11.77 15.76
CA THR A 372 8.96 -12.37 16.54
C THR A 372 9.51 -13.30 17.63
N GLN A 373 10.49 -14.13 17.30
CA GLN A 373 11.14 -15.03 18.26
C GLN A 373 11.93 -14.27 19.34
N ALA A 374 12.48 -13.10 19.00
CA ALA A 374 13.21 -12.23 19.92
C ALA A 374 12.28 -11.31 20.75
N THR A 375 10.99 -11.26 20.44
CA THR A 375 10.03 -10.40 21.15
C THR A 375 9.65 -11.02 22.49
N LEU A 376 9.74 -10.22 23.56
CA LEU A 376 9.44 -10.66 24.93
C LEU A 376 8.74 -9.53 25.68
N HIS A 377 7.67 -9.86 26.41
CA HIS A 377 7.10 -8.90 27.37
C HIS A 377 8.07 -8.66 28.52
N VAL A 378 8.55 -7.42 28.67
CA VAL A 378 9.48 -7.00 29.71
C VAL A 378 8.72 -6.19 30.77
N ASP A 379 8.50 -6.78 31.94
CA ASP A 379 7.92 -6.09 33.10
C ASP A 379 9.03 -5.35 33.87
N PRO A 380 9.05 -3.99 33.84
CA PRO A 380 10.13 -3.22 34.46
C PRO A 380 10.15 -3.35 35.98
N ASP A 381 8.99 -3.59 36.62
CA ASP A 381 8.87 -3.66 38.09
C ASP A 381 9.44 -4.96 38.65
N ARG A 382 9.71 -5.94 37.79
CA ARG A 382 10.32 -7.23 38.15
C ARG A 382 11.82 -7.30 37.89
N LEU A 383 12.44 -6.22 37.40
CA LEU A 383 13.87 -6.21 37.10
C LEU A 383 14.67 -5.89 38.37
N PRO A 384 15.68 -6.70 38.75
CA PRO A 384 16.51 -6.42 39.90
C PRO A 384 17.34 -5.13 39.73
N ALA A 385 17.33 -4.26 40.72
CA ALA A 385 18.12 -3.02 40.75
C ALA A 385 19.63 -3.20 40.55
N ARG A 386 20.15 -4.43 40.73
CA ARG A 386 21.54 -4.80 40.52
C ARG A 386 21.95 -4.94 39.05
N TYR A 387 20.99 -4.97 38.10
CA TYR A 387 21.30 -5.12 36.69
C TYR A 387 21.81 -3.80 36.11
N ASP A 388 22.91 -3.90 35.34
CA ASP A 388 23.42 -2.75 34.59
C ASP A 388 22.47 -2.44 33.43
N SER A 389 22.24 -1.14 33.19
CA SER A 389 21.47 -0.66 32.07
C SER A 389 22.19 0.49 31.32
N THR A 390 21.88 0.60 30.03
CA THR A 390 22.25 1.75 29.21
C THR A 390 20.99 2.38 28.66
N ILE A 391 21.01 3.68 28.45
CA ILE A 391 19.91 4.41 27.81
C ILE A 391 20.44 5.05 26.54
N ALA A 392 19.74 4.94 25.42
CA ALA A 392 20.12 5.61 24.19
C ALA A 392 18.96 6.43 23.65
N ILE A 393 19.30 7.57 23.03
CA ILE A 393 18.35 8.59 22.61
C ILE A 393 18.63 8.96 21.16
N ASP A 394 17.61 8.89 20.31
CA ASP A 394 17.60 9.48 18.97
C ASP A 394 16.41 10.43 18.85
N LEU A 395 16.71 11.70 18.56
CA LEU A 395 15.75 12.79 18.61
C LEU A 395 15.35 13.29 17.23
N SER A 396 14.07 13.42 17.01
CA SER A 396 13.48 14.17 15.90
C SER A 396 12.93 15.50 16.41
N VAL A 397 12.79 16.46 15.50
CA VAL A 397 12.13 17.73 15.82
C VAL A 397 10.64 17.67 15.52
N ARG A 398 10.25 17.06 14.39
CA ARG A 398 8.88 17.15 13.88
C ARG A 398 8.35 15.86 13.24
N ASP A 399 9.00 15.33 12.22
CA ASP A 399 8.40 14.36 11.29
C ASP A 399 8.81 12.91 11.52
N ASP A 400 9.85 12.65 12.31
CA ASP A 400 10.31 11.31 12.70
C ASP A 400 9.95 11.01 14.15
N PHE A 401 10.05 9.74 14.56
CA PHE A 401 9.94 9.42 15.98
C PHE A 401 11.15 9.96 16.76
N SER A 402 10.89 10.44 17.97
CA SER A 402 11.95 10.46 18.97
C SER A 402 11.89 9.17 19.74
N ALA A 403 12.99 8.45 19.81
CA ALA A 403 13.07 7.14 20.46
C ALA A 403 14.02 7.18 21.66
N VAL A 404 13.60 6.52 22.75
CA VAL A 404 14.40 6.28 23.94
C VAL A 404 14.43 4.80 24.19
N THR A 405 15.61 4.17 24.10
CA THR A 405 15.79 2.75 24.38
C THR A 405 16.57 2.56 25.67
N GLN A 406 16.03 1.75 26.56
CA GLN A 406 16.76 1.18 27.69
C GLN A 406 17.20 -0.23 27.35
N GLY A 407 18.51 -0.45 27.30
CA GLY A 407 19.10 -1.78 27.28
C GLY A 407 19.42 -2.23 28.71
N ILE A 408 19.15 -3.49 29.03
CA ILE A 408 19.36 -4.09 30.34
C ILE A 408 20.10 -5.40 30.15
N TYR A 409 21.15 -5.61 30.93
CA TYR A 409 21.88 -6.88 30.92
C TYR A 409 21.45 -7.77 32.09
N ASP A 410 20.67 -8.81 31.77
CA ASP A 410 20.28 -9.88 32.70
C ASP A 410 21.47 -10.82 32.95
N ARG A 411 22.20 -10.56 34.04
CA ARG A 411 23.41 -11.33 34.41
C ARG A 411 23.09 -12.79 34.75
N ASP A 412 21.89 -13.06 35.25
CA ASP A 412 21.47 -14.38 35.68
C ASP A 412 21.25 -15.31 34.49
N ARG A 413 20.70 -14.76 33.38
CA ARG A 413 20.43 -15.49 32.13
C ARG A 413 21.42 -15.18 31.02
N ARG A 414 22.39 -14.29 31.27
CA ARG A 414 23.42 -13.84 30.30
C ARG A 414 22.82 -13.38 28.99
N ARG A 415 21.81 -12.49 29.04
CA ARG A 415 21.08 -11.98 27.89
C ARG A 415 20.82 -10.49 28.02
N PHE A 416 20.61 -9.83 26.88
CA PHE A 416 20.22 -8.44 26.80
C PHE A 416 18.71 -8.32 26.59
N LEU A 417 18.10 -7.33 27.22
CA LEU A 417 16.70 -6.98 27.07
C LEU A 417 16.65 -5.51 26.65
N TYR A 418 15.98 -5.20 25.53
CA TYR A 418 15.82 -3.84 25.03
C TYR A 418 14.35 -3.45 25.11
N ARG A 419 14.08 -2.26 25.67
CA ARG A 419 12.77 -1.67 25.77
C ARG A 419 12.80 -0.26 25.21
N THR A 420 11.84 0.07 24.31
CA THR A 420 11.85 1.34 23.58
C THR A 420 10.55 2.10 23.76
N TRP A 421 10.66 3.38 24.05
CA TRP A 421 9.58 4.36 24.08
C TRP A 421 9.69 5.30 22.90
N TYR A 422 8.56 5.59 22.30
CA TYR A 422 8.45 6.42 21.10
C TYR A 422 7.62 7.66 21.38
N PHE A 423 8.06 8.81 20.86
CA PHE A 423 7.39 10.09 21.01
C PHE A 423 7.19 10.73 19.64
N MET A 424 6.06 11.43 19.45
CA MET A 424 5.77 12.19 18.24
C MET A 424 4.85 13.37 18.56
N PRO A 425 4.98 14.53 17.87
CA PRO A 425 4.03 15.62 18.01
C PRO A 425 2.63 15.23 17.55
N GLU A 426 1.60 15.64 18.28
CA GLU A 426 0.20 15.31 17.95
C GLU A 426 -0.19 15.82 16.55
N VAL A 427 0.19 17.06 16.21
CA VAL A 427 -0.09 17.68 14.90
C VAL A 427 0.62 16.92 13.77
N ALA A 428 1.84 16.43 14.00
CA ALA A 428 2.56 15.64 13.01
C ALA A 428 1.89 14.29 12.74
N VAL A 429 1.31 13.66 13.76
CA VAL A 429 0.52 12.43 13.58
C VAL A 429 -0.71 12.69 12.71
N ASP A 430 -1.42 13.79 12.91
CA ASP A 430 -2.66 14.10 12.20
C ASP A 430 -2.44 14.39 10.71
N THR A 431 -1.30 14.96 10.38
CA THR A 431 -0.91 15.27 9.00
C THR A 431 -0.18 14.11 8.31
N HIS A 432 0.24 13.07 9.07
CA HIS A 432 1.00 11.96 8.52
C HIS A 432 0.11 10.99 7.71
N PRO A 433 0.61 10.43 6.58
CA PRO A 433 -0.12 9.41 5.81
C PRO A 433 -0.58 8.22 6.66
N ASN A 434 0.22 7.78 7.62
CA ASN A 434 -0.06 6.66 8.52
C ASN A 434 -0.81 7.07 9.80
N ARG A 435 -1.52 8.21 9.80
CA ARG A 435 -2.20 8.77 10.98
C ARG A 435 -3.08 7.75 11.74
N ASN A 436 -3.81 6.90 11.01
CA ASN A 436 -4.70 5.91 11.62
C ASN A 436 -3.92 4.84 12.40
N LEU A 437 -2.76 4.41 11.87
CA LEU A 437 -1.87 3.48 12.54
C LEU A 437 -1.23 4.12 13.78
N TYR A 438 -0.71 5.34 13.64
CA TYR A 438 -0.05 6.06 14.73
C TYR A 438 -1.04 6.43 15.85
N ARG A 439 -2.28 6.84 15.52
CA ARG A 439 -3.33 7.06 16.51
C ARG A 439 -3.72 5.78 17.27
N ARG A 440 -3.79 4.62 16.58
CA ARG A 440 -4.02 3.33 17.25
C ARG A 440 -2.88 3.00 18.22
N TRP A 441 -1.63 3.24 17.83
CA TRP A 441 -0.49 3.03 18.73
C TRP A 441 -0.53 3.98 19.93
N ALA A 442 -0.91 5.23 19.72
CA ALA A 442 -1.08 6.19 20.81
C ALA A 442 -2.21 5.78 21.79
N GLN A 443 -3.36 5.36 21.26
CA GLN A 443 -4.48 4.88 22.09
C GLN A 443 -4.12 3.66 22.96
N ARG A 444 -3.20 2.82 22.47
CA ARG A 444 -2.72 1.64 23.21
C ARG A 444 -1.49 1.93 24.09
N GLY A 445 -1.03 3.17 24.13
CA GLY A 445 0.12 3.59 24.94
C GLY A 445 1.49 3.16 24.39
N TRP A 446 1.56 2.71 23.12
CA TRP A 446 2.82 2.34 22.48
C TRP A 446 3.57 3.54 21.88
N LEU A 447 2.86 4.60 21.54
CA LEU A 447 3.37 5.88 21.05
C LEU A 447 2.90 6.99 22.00
N GLU A 448 3.81 7.78 22.54
CA GLU A 448 3.49 8.92 23.39
C GLU A 448 3.38 10.18 22.52
N LEU A 449 2.20 10.82 22.54
CA LEU A 449 1.97 12.05 21.79
C LEU A 449 2.34 13.25 22.67
N THR A 450 3.12 14.17 22.10
CA THR A 450 3.43 15.45 22.74
C THR A 450 2.59 16.57 22.13
N PRO A 451 2.05 17.52 22.95
CA PRO A 451 1.23 18.60 22.45
C PRO A 451 2.00 19.52 21.49
N GLY A 452 1.32 19.99 20.43
CA GLY A 452 1.87 20.98 19.49
C GLY A 452 2.49 20.37 18.23
N GLU A 453 3.26 21.21 17.52
CA GLU A 453 3.87 20.89 16.22
C GLU A 453 5.27 20.29 16.31
N VAL A 454 5.91 20.37 17.47
CA VAL A 454 7.28 19.91 17.74
C VAL A 454 7.30 19.04 18.99
N ILE A 455 8.29 18.17 19.09
CA ILE A 455 8.47 17.30 20.27
C ILE A 455 8.67 18.14 21.53
N ASP A 456 7.91 17.85 22.59
CA ASP A 456 8.19 18.38 23.94
C ASP A 456 9.30 17.53 24.57
N TYR A 457 10.53 18.03 24.53
CA TYR A 457 11.68 17.32 25.10
C TYR A 457 11.59 17.13 26.62
N ARG A 458 10.72 17.85 27.33
CA ARG A 458 10.48 17.62 28.77
C ARG A 458 9.85 16.25 29.02
N ALA A 459 8.95 15.81 28.14
CA ALA A 459 8.37 14.46 28.22
C ALA A 459 9.46 13.39 28.03
N VAL A 460 10.35 13.58 27.04
CA VAL A 460 11.48 12.68 26.79
C VAL A 460 12.42 12.61 27.98
N VAL A 461 12.80 13.77 28.54
CA VAL A 461 13.67 13.86 29.73
C VAL A 461 13.01 13.20 30.96
N ALA A 462 11.73 13.46 31.19
CA ALA A 462 10.99 12.84 32.30
C ALA A 462 11.01 11.30 32.18
N ARG A 463 10.84 10.76 30.97
CA ARG A 463 10.96 9.33 30.71
C ARG A 463 12.36 8.81 31.07
N ILE A 464 13.41 9.45 30.58
CA ILE A 464 14.81 9.04 30.84
C ILE A 464 15.10 9.04 32.34
N LEU A 465 14.67 10.08 33.07
CA LEU A 465 14.88 10.17 34.51
C LEU A 465 14.11 9.08 35.27
N SER A 466 12.91 8.70 34.81
CA SER A 466 12.13 7.60 35.42
C SER A 466 12.80 6.23 35.26
N LEU A 467 13.68 6.05 34.26
CA LEU A 467 14.41 4.80 34.03
C LEU A 467 15.66 4.65 34.88
N ASN A 468 16.14 5.70 35.50
CA ASN A 468 17.40 5.72 36.24
C ASN A 468 17.29 5.15 37.68
N GLY A 469 16.14 4.72 38.14
CA GLY A 469 15.91 4.18 39.49
C GLY A 469 15.85 2.65 39.58
N PRO A 470 15.10 1.98 38.68
CA PRO A 470 14.88 0.53 38.76
C PRO A 470 16.12 -0.33 38.47
N THR A 471 17.09 0.18 37.70
CA THR A 471 18.35 -0.49 37.35
C THR A 471 19.52 0.47 37.50
N ARG A 472 20.75 -0.08 37.53
CA ARG A 472 21.96 0.75 37.56
C ARG A 472 22.27 1.28 36.15
N THR A 473 21.97 2.54 35.86
CA THR A 473 22.35 3.18 34.59
C THR A 473 23.84 3.45 34.54
N ILE A 474 24.56 2.78 33.63
CA ILE A 474 26.02 2.93 33.47
C ILE A 474 26.39 3.91 32.35
N ALA A 475 25.53 4.16 31.39
CA ALA A 475 25.74 5.15 30.34
C ALA A 475 24.39 5.63 29.74
N ILE A 476 24.36 6.91 29.33
CA ILE A 476 23.28 7.51 28.53
C ILE A 476 23.90 8.04 27.24
N GLY A 477 23.52 7.43 26.10
CA GLY A 477 24.04 7.77 24.79
C GLY A 477 23.10 8.65 23.99
N TYR A 478 23.65 9.56 23.20
CA TYR A 478 22.91 10.45 22.33
C TYR A 478 23.62 10.70 21.00
N ASP A 479 22.85 11.06 19.95
CA ASP A 479 23.45 11.57 18.72
C ASP A 479 23.93 13.03 18.92
N PRO A 480 25.25 13.31 18.78
CA PRO A 480 25.78 14.66 18.95
C PRO A 480 25.19 15.74 18.05
N ALA A 481 24.57 15.33 16.93
CA ALA A 481 24.07 16.29 15.93
C ALA A 481 22.78 17.02 16.35
N LYS A 482 21.93 16.43 17.22
CA LYS A 482 20.56 16.95 17.46
C LYS A 482 20.12 17.05 18.92
N SER A 483 20.97 16.72 19.90
CA SER A 483 20.52 16.43 21.27
C SER A 483 20.90 17.50 22.31
N ARG A 484 21.40 18.66 21.91
CA ARG A 484 21.99 19.67 22.82
C ARG A 484 21.05 20.11 23.95
N GLU A 485 19.78 20.34 23.64
CA GLU A 485 18.79 20.81 24.62
C GLU A 485 18.51 19.75 25.68
N VAL A 486 18.21 18.51 25.24
CA VAL A 486 17.94 17.37 26.12
C VAL A 486 19.14 17.08 27.02
N ILE A 487 20.37 17.17 26.48
CA ILE A 487 21.59 16.94 27.24
C ILE A 487 21.79 18.00 28.32
N ASN A 488 21.51 19.27 28.05
CA ASN A 488 21.56 20.33 29.05
C ASN A 488 20.56 20.06 30.19
N MET A 489 19.33 19.62 29.85
CA MET A 489 18.32 19.30 30.85
C MET A 489 18.73 18.11 31.73
N LEU A 490 19.26 17.03 31.10
CA LEU A 490 19.73 15.84 31.82
C LEU A 490 20.95 16.17 32.71
N THR A 491 21.85 17.01 32.23
CA THR A 491 23.02 17.48 33.02
C THR A 491 22.58 18.29 34.22
N ALA A 492 21.62 19.19 34.04
CA ALA A 492 21.02 19.97 35.13
C ALA A 492 20.31 19.10 36.17
N ALA A 493 19.75 17.95 35.74
CA ALA A 493 19.14 16.96 36.61
C ALA A 493 20.16 15.98 37.27
N GLY A 494 21.47 16.19 37.10
CA GLY A 494 22.54 15.42 37.75
C GLY A 494 23.01 14.17 36.96
N ALA A 495 22.53 13.96 35.74
CA ALA A 495 22.92 12.79 34.93
C ALA A 495 24.26 12.99 34.15
N GLY A 496 24.92 14.14 34.29
CA GLY A 496 26.12 14.53 33.52
C GLY A 496 27.23 13.45 33.44
N PRO A 497 27.63 12.79 34.54
CA PRO A 497 28.78 11.87 34.54
C PRO A 497 28.61 10.63 33.63
N VAL A 498 27.37 10.23 33.34
CA VAL A 498 27.08 9.02 32.55
C VAL A 498 26.70 9.32 31.09
N ILE A 499 26.65 10.62 30.71
CA ILE A 499 26.23 11.04 29.36
C ILE A 499 27.40 10.91 28.38
N ARG A 500 27.16 10.29 27.22
CA ARG A 500 28.16 10.04 26.17
C ARG A 500 27.59 10.30 24.79
N GLY A 501 28.37 10.96 23.90
CA GLY A 501 28.05 11.09 22.48
C GLY A 501 28.29 9.75 21.75
N VAL A 502 27.33 9.32 20.95
CA VAL A 502 27.43 8.11 20.12
C VAL A 502 27.28 8.52 18.65
N PRO A 503 28.39 8.73 17.92
CA PRO A 503 28.34 9.05 16.50
C PRO A 503 27.70 7.92 15.68
N GLN A 504 26.94 8.29 14.65
CA GLN A 504 26.19 7.35 13.80
C GLN A 504 26.86 7.10 12.44
N ARG A 505 28.21 6.98 12.39
CA ARG A 505 28.96 6.68 11.16
C ARG A 505 29.04 5.18 10.93
N TYR A 506 29.37 4.74 9.72
CA TYR A 506 29.52 3.33 9.36
C TYR A 506 30.48 2.59 10.30
N LEU A 507 31.69 3.12 10.49
CA LEU A 507 32.68 2.53 11.38
C LEU A 507 32.18 2.38 12.83
N ASP A 508 31.34 3.32 13.30
CA ASP A 508 30.84 3.32 14.66
C ASP A 508 29.77 2.25 14.92
N PHE A 509 29.02 1.85 13.88
CA PHE A 509 27.93 0.88 14.00
C PHE A 509 28.28 -0.56 13.62
N THR A 510 29.37 -0.80 12.88
CA THR A 510 29.71 -2.12 12.33
C THR A 510 29.68 -3.22 13.39
N SER A 511 30.47 -3.08 14.46
CA SER A 511 30.54 -4.12 15.49
C SER A 511 29.23 -4.27 16.27
N ALA A 512 28.51 -3.17 16.47
CA ALA A 512 27.20 -3.21 17.12
C ALA A 512 26.16 -3.95 16.26
N CYS A 513 26.11 -3.70 14.95
CA CYS A 513 25.24 -4.43 14.02
C CYS A 513 25.52 -5.94 14.03
N GLU A 514 26.79 -6.32 13.91
CA GLU A 514 27.19 -7.73 13.86
C GLU A 514 26.90 -8.47 15.17
N SER A 515 27.26 -7.89 16.31
CA SER A 515 27.01 -8.51 17.60
C SER A 515 25.52 -8.53 17.98
N PHE A 516 24.76 -7.53 17.58
CA PHE A 516 23.31 -7.48 17.79
C PHE A 516 22.60 -8.55 16.95
N GLU A 517 22.95 -8.67 15.67
CA GLU A 517 22.39 -9.71 14.80
C GLU A 517 22.67 -11.11 15.33
N VAL A 518 23.92 -11.41 15.68
CA VAL A 518 24.28 -12.69 16.30
C VAL A 518 23.51 -12.91 17.60
N GLY A 519 23.35 -11.88 18.42
CA GLY A 519 22.60 -11.94 19.67
C GLY A 519 21.12 -12.29 19.48
N ILE A 520 20.46 -11.68 18.48
CA ILE A 520 19.06 -12.00 18.11
C ILE A 520 18.97 -13.46 17.64
N ARG A 521 19.79 -13.87 16.66
CA ARG A 521 19.76 -15.22 16.08
C ARG A 521 20.13 -16.33 17.06
N THR A 522 20.88 -16.02 18.11
CA THR A 522 21.28 -16.99 19.15
C THR A 522 20.42 -16.94 20.42
N GLY A 523 19.35 -16.15 20.43
CA GLY A 523 18.45 -16.01 21.59
C GLY A 523 19.13 -15.38 22.82
N LYS A 524 20.11 -14.50 22.60
CA LYS A 524 20.80 -13.74 23.66
C LYS A 524 20.35 -12.27 23.72
N ILE A 525 19.65 -11.79 22.72
CA ILE A 525 19.04 -10.47 22.66
C ILE A 525 17.53 -10.61 22.52
N PHE A 526 16.80 -9.90 23.35
CA PHE A 526 15.36 -9.80 23.33
C PHE A 526 14.94 -8.33 23.27
N ILE A 527 13.84 -8.08 22.61
CA ILE A 527 13.20 -6.76 22.47
C ILE A 527 11.80 -6.80 23.10
N ASP A 528 11.33 -5.70 23.64
CA ASP A 528 9.98 -5.62 24.18
C ASP A 528 8.90 -5.74 23.08
N ASP A 529 7.68 -6.07 23.50
CA ASP A 529 6.52 -6.36 22.66
C ASP A 529 5.83 -5.11 22.08
N ASN A 530 6.49 -3.93 22.13
CA ASN A 530 6.00 -2.74 21.45
C ASN A 530 6.00 -2.97 19.93
N PRO A 531 4.84 -2.93 19.22
CA PRO A 531 4.75 -3.22 17.79
C PRO A 531 5.51 -2.22 16.91
N ILE A 532 5.85 -1.04 17.44
CA ILE A 532 6.67 -0.06 16.73
C ILE A 532 8.11 -0.59 16.54
N ASN A 533 8.60 -1.45 17.43
CA ASN A 533 9.90 -2.11 17.25
C ASN A 533 9.92 -2.97 15.98
N ALA A 534 8.93 -3.85 15.82
CA ALA A 534 8.81 -4.70 14.62
C ALA A 534 8.66 -3.84 13.35
N TYR A 535 7.90 -2.76 13.41
CA TYR A 535 7.76 -1.78 12.32
C TYR A 535 9.11 -1.13 11.97
N CYS A 536 9.92 -0.73 12.95
CA CYS A 536 11.24 -0.15 12.71
C CYS A 536 12.21 -1.16 12.10
N PHE A 537 12.21 -2.42 12.54
CA PHE A 537 13.04 -3.48 11.93
C PHE A 537 12.61 -3.79 10.50
N ALA A 538 11.31 -3.84 10.21
CA ALA A 538 10.80 -4.03 8.85
C ALA A 538 11.24 -2.92 7.88
N ASN A 539 11.48 -1.71 8.39
CA ASN A 539 11.95 -0.56 7.62
C ASN A 539 13.48 -0.40 7.58
N ALA A 540 14.22 -1.22 8.34
CA ALA A 540 15.68 -1.17 8.39
C ALA A 540 16.31 -2.14 7.38
N THR A 541 17.38 -1.69 6.73
CA THR A 541 18.31 -2.54 5.97
C THR A 541 19.73 -2.14 6.34
N LEU A 542 20.69 -3.05 6.17
CA LEU A 542 22.10 -2.72 6.31
C LEU A 542 22.65 -2.20 4.98
N ASP A 543 23.36 -1.10 5.05
CA ASP A 543 24.18 -0.58 3.97
C ASP A 543 25.67 -0.76 4.32
N GLU A 544 26.49 -0.99 3.30
CA GLU A 544 27.93 -1.21 3.46
C GLU A 544 28.71 -0.13 2.71
N ASP A 545 29.74 0.44 3.35
CA ASP A 545 30.69 1.32 2.69
C ASP A 545 31.74 0.51 1.90
N CYS A 546 32.62 1.19 1.17
CA CYS A 546 33.70 0.57 0.39
C CYS A 546 34.71 -0.23 1.25
N MET A 547 34.73 -0.03 2.57
CA MET A 547 35.56 -0.77 3.53
C MET A 547 34.78 -1.90 4.24
N ARG A 548 33.56 -2.19 3.80
CA ARG A 548 32.63 -3.17 4.39
C ARG A 548 32.16 -2.82 5.80
N ASN A 549 32.26 -1.56 6.20
CA ASN A 549 31.61 -1.14 7.42
C ASN A 549 30.10 -1.06 7.21
N LYS A 550 29.33 -1.49 8.21
CA LYS A 550 27.88 -1.64 8.16
C LYS A 550 27.16 -0.58 8.97
N LYS A 551 26.04 -0.12 8.45
CA LYS A 551 25.15 0.81 9.13
C LYS A 551 23.70 0.53 8.78
N PRO A 552 22.73 0.59 9.73
CA PRO A 552 21.33 0.54 9.40
C PRO A 552 20.92 1.82 8.70
N ILE A 553 20.23 1.65 7.57
CA ILE A 553 19.62 2.74 6.81
C ILE A 553 18.13 2.49 6.61
N LYS A 554 17.39 3.55 6.32
CA LYS A 554 15.98 3.44 5.98
C LYS A 554 15.83 2.73 4.65
N LYS A 555 15.10 1.62 4.63
CA LYS A 555 14.75 0.87 3.42
C LYS A 555 13.95 1.75 2.45
N TYR A 556 13.15 2.65 3.00
CA TYR A 556 12.35 3.64 2.28
C TYR A 556 12.54 5.03 2.90
N GLN A 557 12.46 6.07 2.10
CA GLN A 557 12.72 7.45 2.54
C GLN A 557 11.82 7.88 3.71
N ASN A 558 10.58 7.39 3.78
CA ASN A 558 9.63 7.66 4.87
C ASN A 558 9.60 6.55 5.93
N GLY A 559 10.41 5.52 5.80
CA GLY A 559 10.55 4.47 6.80
C GLY A 559 11.08 5.03 8.12
N LYS A 560 10.59 4.53 9.24
CA LYS A 560 11.06 4.88 10.57
C LYS A 560 11.94 3.75 11.08
N ILE A 561 13.16 4.06 11.51
CA ILE A 561 14.14 3.10 12.07
C ILE A 561 14.72 3.57 13.39
N ASP A 562 14.15 4.62 13.99
CA ASP A 562 14.69 5.30 15.17
C ASP A 562 14.85 4.34 16.36
N GLY A 563 13.93 3.39 16.54
CA GLY A 563 14.06 2.34 17.55
C GLY A 563 15.23 1.39 17.31
N VAL A 564 15.51 1.03 16.06
CA VAL A 564 16.67 0.20 15.70
C VAL A 564 17.97 0.94 15.98
N ILE A 565 18.04 2.21 15.62
CA ILE A 565 19.21 3.07 15.89
C ILE A 565 19.47 3.15 17.39
N THR A 566 18.46 3.44 18.20
CA THR A 566 18.64 3.55 19.66
C THR A 566 18.97 2.22 20.33
N MET A 567 18.44 1.10 19.85
CA MET A 567 18.83 -0.23 20.34
C MET A 567 20.32 -0.51 20.08
N LEU A 568 20.81 -0.23 18.87
CA LEU A 568 22.22 -0.39 18.52
C LEU A 568 23.14 0.57 19.30
N MET A 569 22.73 1.83 19.50
CA MET A 569 23.46 2.76 20.34
C MET A 569 23.56 2.26 21.78
N SER A 570 22.46 1.75 22.34
CA SER A 570 22.40 1.19 23.69
C SER A 570 23.28 -0.07 23.78
N HIS A 571 23.28 -0.94 22.76
CA HIS A 571 24.14 -2.13 22.71
C HIS A 571 25.62 -1.76 22.66
N LYS A 572 25.98 -0.77 21.85
CA LYS A 572 27.37 -0.26 21.77
C LYS A 572 27.85 0.29 23.10
N LEU A 573 27.00 1.01 23.84
CA LEU A 573 27.35 1.56 25.15
C LEU A 573 27.72 0.49 26.17
N PHE A 574 27.12 -0.69 26.14
CA PHE A 574 27.54 -1.80 26.99
C PHE A 574 28.96 -2.25 26.68
N ALA A 575 29.30 -2.41 25.41
CA ALA A 575 30.65 -2.82 25.00
C ALA A 575 31.69 -1.78 25.43
N GLU A 576 31.43 -0.50 25.24
CA GLU A 576 32.32 0.60 25.63
C GLU A 576 32.47 0.73 27.16
N ALA A 577 31.37 0.62 27.91
CA ALA A 577 31.41 0.75 29.38
C ALA A 577 32.12 -0.46 30.06
N TRP A 578 32.06 -1.62 29.46
CA TRP A 578 32.76 -2.80 30.00
C TRP A 578 34.25 -2.86 29.63
N GLN A 579 34.65 -2.26 28.50
CA GLN A 579 36.08 -2.11 28.12
C GLN A 579 36.78 -1.02 28.91
N ASN A 580 36.08 0.04 29.30
CA ASN A 580 36.57 1.16 30.08
C ASN A 580 35.67 1.39 31.32
N PRO A 581 35.76 0.54 32.36
CA PRO A 581 35.03 0.81 33.60
C PRO A 581 35.53 2.10 34.23
N LEU A 582 34.59 3.01 34.60
CA LEU A 582 34.88 4.23 35.37
C LEU A 582 35.40 3.92 36.76
#